data_4998cb582cf580ee0acf3c0fbc19c1a1
#
_entry.id   4998cb582cf580ee0acf3c0fbc19c1a1
#
_cell.length_a   1.000
_cell.length_b   1.000
_cell.length_c   1.000
_cell.angle_alpha   90.00
_cell.angle_beta   90.00
_cell.angle_gamma   90.00
#
_symmetry.space_group_name_H-M   'P 1'
#
loop_
_entity.id
_entity.type
_entity.pdbx_description
1 polymer ?
#
loop_
_entity_poly.entity_id
_entity_poly.type
_entity_poly.pdbx_seq_one_letter_code
_entity_poly.pdbx_strand_id
1 'polypeptide(L)'
;MIQERILDLTDYALVTGLIDPQDTRYTINRLLELFGLDELEDAVAEAHQATIKTQEDAEDVLEAILNDMTDYAYENGIMAENSIVYRDLFDTKIMGLLVARPGEVVTKFKGLYHHQSAQDATDYFYKLSCDSNYIRRYRIKKDLKWTADTEFGTLDITINLSKPEKDPKAIAAAKLAKQSGYPKCLLCKENVGYAGRVNHPARQNHRIIPLTI
;
A
#
# COMPACT_ATOMS: atom_id res chain seq x y z
N MET A 1 8.57 -15.53 15.98
CA MET A 1 7.33 -16.34 15.80
C MET A 1 6.30 -15.51 15.04
N ILE A 2 5.39 -16.11 14.24
CA ILE A 2 4.46 -15.32 13.40
C ILE A 2 3.51 -14.44 14.24
N GLN A 3 3.06 -14.92 15.38
CA GLN A 3 2.19 -14.15 16.27
C GLN A 3 2.86 -12.88 16.82
N GLU A 4 4.16 -12.91 17.11
CA GLU A 4 4.92 -11.71 17.47
C GLU A 4 4.93 -10.70 16.33
N ARG A 5 5.14 -11.17 15.08
CA ARG A 5 5.08 -10.29 13.89
C ARG A 5 3.70 -9.70 13.64
N ILE A 6 2.64 -10.42 13.98
CA ILE A 6 1.27 -9.89 13.95
C ILE A 6 1.12 -8.74 14.96
N LEU A 7 1.68 -8.88 16.16
CA LEU A 7 1.66 -7.83 17.18
C LEU A 7 2.54 -6.64 16.76
N ASP A 8 3.77 -6.88 16.29
CA ASP A 8 4.65 -5.84 15.76
C ASP A 8 3.98 -5.04 14.63
N LEU A 9 3.31 -5.72 13.70
CA LEU A 9 2.60 -5.07 12.61
C LEU A 9 1.37 -4.30 13.10
N THR A 10 0.73 -4.77 14.15
CA THR A 10 -0.38 -4.06 14.79
C THR A 10 0.09 -2.77 15.46
N ASP A 11 1.24 -2.81 16.16
CA ASP A 11 1.89 -1.63 16.73
C ASP A 11 2.29 -0.62 15.63
N TYR A 12 2.85 -1.15 14.53
CA TYR A 12 3.11 -0.33 13.33
C TYR A 12 1.86 0.40 12.85
N ALA A 13 0.74 -0.32 12.72
CA ALA A 13 -0.51 0.25 12.23
C ALA A 13 -1.10 1.31 13.17
N LEU A 14 -0.94 1.12 14.48
CA LEU A 14 -1.34 2.10 15.50
C LEU A 14 -0.49 3.37 15.44
N VAL A 15 0.83 3.22 15.41
CA VAL A 15 1.79 4.34 15.38
C VAL A 15 1.65 5.16 14.09
N THR A 16 1.43 4.52 12.96
CA THR A 16 1.22 5.20 11.67
C THR A 16 -0.19 5.77 11.52
N GLY A 17 -1.14 5.36 12.36
CA GLY A 17 -2.54 5.77 12.28
C GLY A 17 -3.30 5.13 11.12
N LEU A 18 -2.86 3.94 10.67
CA LEU A 18 -3.61 3.12 9.70
C LEU A 18 -4.86 2.52 10.33
N ILE A 19 -4.80 2.19 11.62
CA ILE A 19 -5.93 1.71 12.41
C ILE A 19 -6.13 2.58 13.65
N ASP A 20 -7.36 2.64 14.13
CA ASP A 20 -7.68 3.24 15.41
C ASP A 20 -7.47 2.23 16.55
N PRO A 21 -7.17 2.68 17.81
CA PRO A 21 -6.97 1.78 18.94
C PRO A 21 -8.15 0.83 19.20
N GLN A 22 -9.37 1.26 18.92
CA GLN A 22 -10.59 0.43 19.04
C GLN A 22 -10.62 -0.75 18.07
N ASP A 23 -9.91 -0.67 16.94
CA ASP A 23 -9.89 -1.70 15.89
C ASP A 23 -8.75 -2.70 16.06
N THR A 24 -7.90 -2.53 17.07
CA THR A 24 -6.72 -3.37 17.34
C THR A 24 -7.07 -4.86 17.37
N ARG A 25 -8.06 -5.25 18.18
CA ARG A 25 -8.47 -6.66 18.32
C ARG A 25 -9.04 -7.23 17.02
N TYR A 26 -9.80 -6.44 16.30
CA TYR A 26 -10.35 -6.83 15.01
C TYR A 26 -9.22 -7.07 13.99
N THR A 27 -8.24 -6.18 13.96
CA THR A 27 -7.07 -6.28 13.07
C THR A 27 -6.24 -7.53 13.38
N ILE A 28 -5.93 -7.78 14.65
CA ILE A 28 -5.21 -8.99 15.08
C ILE A 28 -5.95 -10.25 14.62
N ASN A 29 -7.26 -10.34 14.84
CA ASN A 29 -8.05 -11.49 14.43
C ASN A 29 -8.03 -11.71 12.91
N ARG A 30 -8.08 -10.63 12.12
CA ARG A 30 -7.99 -10.72 10.66
C ARG A 30 -6.62 -11.17 10.18
N LEU A 31 -5.55 -10.74 10.86
CA LEU A 31 -4.21 -11.21 10.56
C LEU A 31 -4.04 -12.69 10.94
N LEU A 32 -4.52 -13.11 12.11
CA LEU A 32 -4.52 -14.52 12.51
C LEU A 32 -5.25 -15.38 11.47
N GLU A 33 -6.46 -14.97 11.04
CA GLU A 33 -7.22 -15.66 9.99
C GLU A 33 -6.42 -15.78 8.68
N LEU A 34 -5.71 -14.71 8.25
CA LEU A 34 -4.88 -14.74 7.04
C LEU A 34 -3.78 -15.81 7.12
N PHE A 35 -3.23 -16.04 8.32
CA PHE A 35 -2.16 -17.01 8.56
C PHE A 35 -2.68 -18.38 9.00
N GLY A 36 -4.00 -18.60 9.02
CA GLY A 36 -4.61 -19.87 9.40
C GLY A 36 -4.45 -20.20 10.89
N LEU A 37 -4.38 -19.18 11.73
CA LEU A 37 -4.28 -19.31 13.18
C LEU A 37 -5.65 -19.01 13.82
N ASP A 38 -6.04 -19.86 14.79
CA ASP A 38 -7.35 -19.74 15.44
C ASP A 38 -7.39 -18.62 16.48
N GLU A 39 -6.28 -18.46 17.24
CA GLU A 39 -6.20 -17.48 18.32
C GLU A 39 -4.77 -16.99 18.56
N LEU A 40 -4.64 -15.88 19.27
CA LEU A 40 -3.39 -15.36 19.78
C LEU A 40 -3.09 -16.06 21.10
N GLU A 41 -1.89 -16.66 21.21
CA GLU A 41 -1.45 -17.29 22.45
C GLU A 41 -1.26 -16.26 23.57
N ASP A 42 -1.85 -16.51 24.74
CA ASP A 42 -1.75 -15.61 25.90
C ASP A 42 -0.29 -15.33 26.28
N ALA A 43 0.57 -16.36 26.23
CA ALA A 43 1.99 -16.21 26.54
C ALA A 43 2.71 -15.24 25.59
N VAL A 44 2.33 -15.20 24.30
CA VAL A 44 2.87 -14.26 23.32
C VAL A 44 2.36 -12.87 23.58
N ALA A 45 1.06 -12.75 23.85
CA ALA A 45 0.43 -11.45 24.15
C ALA A 45 1.00 -10.81 25.42
N GLU A 46 1.21 -11.60 26.48
CA GLU A 46 1.80 -11.13 27.75
C GLU A 46 3.29 -10.79 27.64
N ALA A 47 4.04 -11.51 26.81
CA ALA A 47 5.47 -11.26 26.61
C ALA A 47 5.75 -10.09 25.65
N HIS A 48 4.76 -9.70 24.83
CA HIS A 48 4.94 -8.68 23.80
C HIS A 48 5.26 -7.31 24.44
N GLN A 49 6.27 -6.66 23.90
CA GLN A 49 6.65 -5.30 24.26
C GLN A 49 6.70 -4.45 22.98
N ALA A 50 5.84 -3.44 22.91
CA ALA A 50 5.82 -2.50 21.78
C ALA A 50 7.18 -1.81 21.63
N THR A 51 7.91 -2.16 20.60
CA THR A 51 9.22 -1.57 20.26
C THR A 51 9.06 -0.39 19.31
N ILE A 52 7.99 -0.36 18.51
CA ILE A 52 7.66 0.69 17.57
C ILE A 52 6.91 1.79 18.31
N LYS A 53 7.54 2.95 18.48
CA LYS A 53 6.97 4.08 19.26
C LYS A 53 6.81 5.35 18.43
N THR A 54 7.56 5.47 17.35
CA THR A 54 7.58 6.64 16.49
C THR A 54 7.34 6.25 15.02
N GLN A 55 7.01 7.25 14.20
CA GLN A 55 6.89 7.06 12.76
C GLN A 55 8.23 6.61 12.13
N GLU A 56 9.36 7.07 12.68
CA GLU A 56 10.69 6.68 12.21
C GLU A 56 10.98 5.21 12.52
N ASP A 57 10.71 4.76 13.76
CA ASP A 57 10.81 3.33 14.12
C ASP A 57 9.97 2.47 13.16
N ALA A 58 8.74 2.92 12.89
CA ALA A 58 7.82 2.20 11.99
C ALA A 58 8.39 2.04 10.57
N GLU A 59 8.98 3.10 10.01
CA GLU A 59 9.58 3.05 8.67
C GLU A 59 10.77 2.08 8.56
N ASP A 60 11.56 1.97 9.61
CA ASP A 60 12.79 1.18 9.59
C ASP A 60 12.53 -0.33 9.78
N VAL A 61 11.41 -0.70 10.43
CA VAL A 61 11.14 -2.12 10.75
C VAL A 61 10.16 -2.79 9.79
N LEU A 62 9.37 -2.04 9.02
CA LEU A 62 8.29 -2.60 8.17
C LEU A 62 8.80 -3.66 7.18
N GLU A 63 9.95 -3.39 6.51
CA GLU A 63 10.52 -4.36 5.55
C GLU A 63 10.82 -5.70 6.23
N ALA A 64 11.38 -5.68 7.43
CA ALA A 64 11.73 -6.90 8.18
C ALA A 64 10.48 -7.66 8.62
N ILE A 65 9.48 -6.96 9.16
CA ILE A 65 8.21 -7.56 9.57
C ILE A 65 7.54 -8.27 8.38
N LEU A 66 7.39 -7.59 7.24
CA LEU A 66 6.75 -8.16 6.06
C LEU A 66 7.54 -9.32 5.47
N ASN A 67 8.88 -9.25 5.48
CA ASN A 67 9.72 -10.36 5.03
C ASN A 67 9.50 -11.61 5.90
N ASP A 68 9.54 -11.48 7.22
CA ASP A 68 9.33 -12.60 8.13
C ASP A 68 7.91 -13.20 7.96
N MET A 69 6.91 -12.35 7.77
CA MET A 69 5.53 -12.79 7.54
C MET A 69 5.36 -13.51 6.20
N THR A 70 6.00 -13.04 5.14
CA THR A 70 5.96 -13.71 3.82
C THR A 70 6.77 -14.99 3.79
N ASP A 71 7.91 -15.05 4.52
CA ASP A 71 8.67 -16.28 4.68
C ASP A 71 7.83 -17.35 5.39
N TYR A 72 7.20 -17.00 6.50
CA TYR A 72 6.27 -17.90 7.19
C TYR A 72 5.13 -18.38 6.27
N ALA A 73 4.52 -17.46 5.49
CA ALA A 73 3.45 -17.81 4.58
C ALA A 73 3.88 -18.81 3.50
N TYR A 74 5.10 -18.68 3.00
CA TYR A 74 5.66 -19.63 2.03
C TYR A 74 5.96 -20.97 2.66
N GLU A 75 6.65 -20.99 3.81
CA GLU A 75 7.04 -22.22 4.54
C GLU A 75 5.82 -23.05 4.99
N ASN A 76 4.70 -22.39 5.26
CA ASN A 76 3.45 -23.03 5.68
C ASN A 76 2.44 -23.25 4.54
N GLY A 77 2.84 -23.05 3.27
CA GLY A 77 2.01 -23.33 2.10
C GLY A 77 0.84 -22.37 1.89
N ILE A 78 0.82 -21.23 2.60
CA ILE A 78 -0.17 -20.16 2.45
C ILE A 78 0.10 -19.37 1.16
N MET A 79 1.38 -19.22 0.82
CA MET A 79 1.85 -18.59 -0.40
C MET A 79 2.43 -19.65 -1.34
N ALA A 80 2.01 -19.66 -2.62
CA ALA A 80 2.34 -20.73 -3.56
C ALA A 80 3.79 -20.72 -4.06
N GLU A 81 4.40 -19.54 -4.18
CA GLU A 81 5.76 -19.36 -4.69
C GLU A 81 6.52 -18.31 -3.89
N ASN A 82 7.82 -18.51 -3.67
CA ASN A 82 8.71 -17.53 -3.07
C ASN A 82 9.38 -16.66 -4.15
N SER A 83 8.59 -15.97 -4.95
CA SER A 83 9.07 -14.99 -5.93
C SER A 83 8.71 -13.57 -5.51
N ILE A 84 9.43 -12.57 -6.02
CA ILE A 84 9.17 -11.17 -5.68
C ILE A 84 7.74 -10.75 -5.98
N VAL A 85 7.14 -11.31 -7.05
CA VAL A 85 5.74 -11.03 -7.43
C VAL A 85 4.77 -11.56 -6.38
N TYR A 86 4.95 -12.81 -5.95
CA TYR A 86 4.09 -13.43 -4.92
C TYR A 86 4.27 -12.76 -3.56
N ARG A 87 5.50 -12.42 -3.17
CA ARG A 87 5.77 -11.66 -1.95
C ARG A 87 5.08 -10.30 -1.99
N ASP A 88 5.20 -9.57 -3.09
CA ASP A 88 4.55 -8.25 -3.25
C ASP A 88 3.02 -8.34 -3.22
N LEU A 89 2.44 -9.38 -3.79
CA LEU A 89 1.00 -9.63 -3.72
C LEU A 89 0.55 -10.00 -2.30
N PHE A 90 1.36 -10.78 -1.59
CA PHE A 90 1.04 -11.19 -0.22
C PHE A 90 1.18 -10.01 0.76
N ASP A 91 2.24 -9.21 0.63
CA ASP A 91 2.39 -7.93 1.35
C ASP A 91 1.14 -7.05 1.16
N THR A 92 0.65 -6.98 -0.07
CA THR A 92 -0.56 -6.19 -0.37
C THR A 92 -1.79 -6.75 0.34
N LYS A 93 -1.91 -8.08 0.50
CA LYS A 93 -2.99 -8.69 1.30
C LYS A 93 -2.87 -8.33 2.77
N ILE A 94 -1.65 -8.46 3.33
CA ILE A 94 -1.38 -8.11 4.73
C ILE A 94 -1.75 -6.65 4.98
N MET A 95 -1.17 -5.73 4.21
CA MET A 95 -1.39 -4.29 4.38
C MET A 95 -2.84 -3.88 4.10
N GLY A 96 -3.52 -4.57 3.21
CA GLY A 96 -4.94 -4.35 2.91
C GLY A 96 -5.88 -4.62 4.10
N LEU A 97 -5.44 -5.40 5.11
CA LEU A 97 -6.20 -5.62 6.35
C LEU A 97 -6.08 -4.44 7.32
N LEU A 98 -5.04 -3.61 7.17
CA LEU A 98 -4.75 -2.47 8.03
C LEU A 98 -5.33 -1.16 7.50
N VAL A 99 -5.60 -1.09 6.20
CA VAL A 99 -6.07 0.15 5.55
C VAL A 99 -7.58 0.29 5.69
N ALA A 100 -8.02 1.50 6.02
CA ALA A 100 -9.43 1.86 6.06
C ALA A 100 -10.13 1.59 4.71
N ARG A 101 -11.43 1.37 4.75
CA ARG A 101 -12.23 1.09 3.53
C ARG A 101 -12.12 2.24 2.53
N PRO A 102 -12.13 1.96 1.23
CA PRO A 102 -12.00 3.01 0.19
C PRO A 102 -12.96 4.18 0.36
N GLY A 103 -14.20 3.92 0.81
CA GLY A 103 -15.19 4.96 1.07
C GLY A 103 -14.79 5.91 2.20
N GLU A 104 -14.17 5.39 3.25
CA GLU A 104 -13.67 6.18 4.39
C GLU A 104 -12.48 7.04 3.99
N VAL A 105 -11.54 6.46 3.24
CA VAL A 105 -10.38 7.19 2.69
C VAL A 105 -10.85 8.35 1.80
N VAL A 106 -11.80 8.10 0.91
CA VAL A 106 -12.37 9.13 0.03
C VAL A 106 -13.09 10.21 0.84
N THR A 107 -13.84 9.82 1.86
CA THR A 107 -14.56 10.76 2.73
C THR A 107 -13.58 11.65 3.49
N LYS A 108 -12.54 11.07 4.07
CA LYS A 108 -11.49 11.82 4.79
C LYS A 108 -10.73 12.75 3.85
N PHE A 109 -10.33 12.27 2.67
CA PHE A 109 -9.67 13.10 1.65
C PHE A 109 -10.53 14.31 1.26
N LYS A 110 -11.81 14.08 0.96
CA LYS A 110 -12.74 15.18 0.60
C LYS A 110 -12.97 16.13 1.77
N GLY A 111 -13.07 15.61 3.00
CA GLY A 111 -13.20 16.43 4.19
C GLY A 111 -12.01 17.40 4.35
N LEU A 112 -10.79 16.88 4.24
CA LEU A 112 -9.58 17.70 4.27
C LEU A 112 -9.55 18.73 3.14
N TYR A 113 -9.86 18.30 1.91
CA TYR A 113 -9.86 19.17 0.74
C TYR A 113 -10.84 20.36 0.85
N HIS A 114 -12.04 20.11 1.37
CA HIS A 114 -13.09 21.14 1.44
C HIS A 114 -13.06 21.98 2.71
N HIS A 115 -12.56 21.44 3.83
CA HIS A 115 -12.60 22.10 5.12
C HIS A 115 -11.25 22.59 5.64
N GLN A 116 -10.15 22.15 5.00
CA GLN A 116 -8.79 22.59 5.35
C GLN A 116 -8.09 23.11 4.09
N SER A 117 -7.33 22.27 3.39
CA SER A 117 -6.68 22.67 2.14
C SER A 117 -6.48 21.49 1.19
N ALA A 118 -6.25 21.82 -0.09
CA ALA A 118 -5.84 20.82 -1.08
C ALA A 118 -4.49 20.16 -0.71
N GLN A 119 -3.61 20.91 -0.04
CA GLN A 119 -2.33 20.41 0.43
C GLN A 119 -2.53 19.36 1.51
N ASP A 120 -3.32 19.64 2.54
CA ASP A 120 -3.60 18.68 3.62
C ASP A 120 -4.22 17.38 3.09
N ALA A 121 -5.11 17.48 2.11
CA ALA A 121 -5.70 16.31 1.47
C ALA A 121 -4.66 15.48 0.72
N THR A 122 -3.74 16.11 -0.03
CA THR A 122 -2.68 15.41 -0.77
C THR A 122 -1.63 14.84 0.17
N ASP A 123 -1.27 15.54 1.23
CA ASP A 123 -0.33 15.07 2.25
C ASP A 123 -0.87 13.85 2.99
N TYR A 124 -2.15 13.89 3.37
CA TYR A 124 -2.83 12.71 3.92
C TYR A 124 -2.75 11.51 2.98
N PHE A 125 -3.07 11.71 1.69
CA PHE A 125 -3.07 10.61 0.74
C PHE A 125 -1.67 10.09 0.44
N TYR A 126 -0.67 10.97 0.39
CA TYR A 126 0.72 10.58 0.26
C TYR A 126 1.21 9.79 1.49
N LYS A 127 0.91 10.28 2.71
CA LYS A 127 1.22 9.56 3.94
C LYS A 127 0.58 8.16 3.95
N LEU A 128 -0.71 8.08 3.66
CA LEU A 128 -1.43 6.81 3.56
C LEU A 128 -0.77 5.86 2.55
N SER A 129 -0.35 6.37 1.39
CA SER A 129 0.31 5.57 0.36
C SER A 129 1.67 5.04 0.80
N CYS A 130 2.39 5.80 1.62
CA CYS A 130 3.65 5.35 2.21
C CYS A 130 3.42 4.32 3.33
N ASP A 131 2.54 4.64 4.27
CA ASP A 131 2.30 3.81 5.45
C ASP A 131 1.61 2.48 5.11
N SER A 132 0.78 2.45 4.06
CA SER A 132 0.19 1.21 3.53
C SER A 132 1.13 0.38 2.65
N ASN A 133 2.42 0.74 2.60
CA ASN A 133 3.43 0.08 1.76
C ASN A 133 3.12 0.10 0.25
N TYR A 134 2.18 0.92 -0.21
CA TYR A 134 1.95 1.14 -1.63
C TYR A 134 3.17 1.84 -2.27
N ILE A 135 3.71 2.87 -1.59
CA ILE A 135 5.01 3.47 -1.89
C ILE A 135 6.03 2.81 -0.96
N ARG A 136 6.81 1.88 -1.49
CA ARG A 136 7.79 1.11 -0.74
C ARG A 136 9.06 1.93 -0.49
N ARG A 137 9.05 2.74 0.57
CA ARG A 137 10.15 3.68 0.90
C ARG A 137 11.50 2.98 1.00
N TYR A 138 11.57 1.78 1.57
CA TYR A 138 12.80 1.00 1.67
C TYR A 138 13.39 0.63 0.31
N ARG A 139 12.56 0.44 -0.73
CA ARG A 139 13.05 0.25 -2.12
C ARG A 139 13.53 1.56 -2.72
N ILE A 140 12.84 2.68 -2.46
CA ILE A 140 13.26 4.00 -2.92
C ILE A 140 14.62 4.38 -2.33
N LYS A 141 14.87 4.04 -1.06
CA LYS A 141 16.17 4.23 -0.41
C LYS A 141 17.29 3.43 -1.13
N LYS A 142 16.95 2.32 -1.79
CA LYS A 142 17.87 1.46 -2.57
C LYS A 142 17.93 1.83 -4.06
N ASP A 143 17.09 2.76 -4.55
CA ASP A 143 17.10 3.21 -5.94
C ASP A 143 18.45 3.80 -6.31
N LEU A 144 18.97 3.38 -7.46
CA LEU A 144 20.19 3.96 -8.02
C LEU A 144 19.85 5.31 -8.64
N LYS A 145 20.53 6.35 -8.18
CA LYS A 145 20.35 7.72 -8.66
C LYS A 145 21.69 8.32 -9.03
N TRP A 146 21.73 8.97 -10.18
CA TRP A 146 22.91 9.75 -10.59
C TRP A 146 22.49 10.89 -11.52
N THR A 147 23.37 11.87 -11.68
CA THR A 147 23.21 12.97 -12.62
C THR A 147 24.08 12.77 -13.83
N ALA A 148 23.62 13.20 -14.99
CA ALA A 148 24.40 13.26 -16.21
C ALA A 148 24.27 14.65 -16.84
N ASP A 149 25.40 15.33 -17.04
CA ASP A 149 25.43 16.61 -17.71
C ASP A 149 25.34 16.42 -19.23
N THR A 150 24.46 17.19 -19.86
CA THR A 150 24.23 17.16 -21.30
C THR A 150 24.31 18.59 -21.85
N GLU A 151 24.38 18.73 -23.16
CA GLU A 151 24.32 20.04 -23.82
C GLU A 151 23.05 20.83 -23.58
N PHE A 152 21.97 20.14 -23.11
CA PHE A 152 20.64 20.72 -22.79
C PHE A 152 20.44 20.95 -21.29
N GLY A 153 21.43 20.63 -20.45
CA GLY A 153 21.35 20.72 -18.99
C GLY A 153 21.64 19.40 -18.29
N THR A 154 21.51 19.41 -16.97
CA THR A 154 21.72 18.24 -16.12
C THR A 154 20.46 17.35 -16.09
N LEU A 155 20.63 16.06 -16.32
CA LEU A 155 19.58 15.03 -16.20
C LEU A 155 19.73 14.28 -14.89
N ASP A 156 18.65 14.18 -14.13
CA ASP A 156 18.54 13.27 -12.99
C ASP A 156 18.04 11.90 -13.48
N ILE A 157 18.89 10.89 -13.34
CA ILE A 157 18.58 9.52 -13.78
C ILE A 157 18.34 8.66 -12.55
N THR A 158 17.24 7.90 -12.56
CA THR A 158 16.88 6.99 -11.46
C THR A 158 16.46 5.64 -12.03
N ILE A 159 17.03 4.55 -11.47
CA ILE A 159 16.48 3.21 -11.64
C ILE A 159 15.48 2.99 -10.51
N ASN A 160 14.21 2.99 -10.84
CA ASN A 160 13.12 2.90 -9.87
C ASN A 160 12.83 1.43 -9.51
N LEU A 161 13.27 1.03 -8.31
CA LEU A 161 13.00 -0.28 -7.72
C LEU A 161 11.75 -0.28 -6.81
N SER A 162 11.18 0.90 -6.54
CA SER A 162 10.05 1.08 -5.62
C SER A 162 8.70 0.71 -6.22
N LYS A 163 8.62 0.60 -7.55
CA LYS A 163 7.36 0.33 -8.23
C LYS A 163 6.89 -1.10 -7.97
N PRO A 164 5.64 -1.30 -7.47
CA PRO A 164 5.10 -2.63 -7.25
C PRO A 164 5.08 -3.44 -8.55
N GLU A 165 5.42 -4.73 -8.44
CA GLU A 165 5.28 -5.65 -9.55
C GLU A 165 3.80 -5.78 -9.92
N LYS A 166 3.51 -5.67 -11.22
CA LYS A 166 2.17 -5.91 -11.73
C LYS A 166 2.02 -7.38 -12.09
N ASP A 167 0.92 -8.00 -11.66
CA ASP A 167 0.60 -9.36 -12.07
C ASP A 167 0.53 -9.44 -13.61
N PRO A 168 1.40 -10.24 -14.26
CA PRO A 168 1.41 -10.40 -15.72
C PRO A 168 0.05 -10.90 -16.25
N LYS A 169 -0.66 -11.73 -15.49
CA LYS A 169 -2.00 -12.23 -15.85
C LYS A 169 -3.03 -11.11 -15.83
N ALA A 170 -2.98 -10.25 -14.81
CA ALA A 170 -3.84 -9.08 -14.72
C ALA A 170 -3.58 -8.08 -15.86
N ILE A 171 -2.30 -7.87 -16.23
CA ILE A 171 -1.93 -7.04 -17.38
C ILE A 171 -2.46 -7.64 -18.70
N ALA A 172 -2.31 -8.95 -18.90
CA ALA A 172 -2.81 -9.63 -20.08
C ALA A 172 -4.34 -9.59 -20.15
N ALA A 173 -5.03 -9.84 -19.02
CA ALA A 173 -6.48 -9.75 -18.93
C ALA A 173 -6.97 -8.32 -19.21
N ALA A 174 -6.31 -7.29 -18.67
CA ALA A 174 -6.64 -5.89 -18.94
C ALA A 174 -6.45 -5.50 -20.40
N LYS A 175 -5.46 -6.07 -21.11
CA LYS A 175 -5.28 -5.86 -22.54
C LYS A 175 -6.36 -6.51 -23.39
N LEU A 176 -6.91 -7.64 -22.94
CA LEU A 176 -7.97 -8.39 -23.62
C LEU A 176 -9.36 -7.88 -23.21
N ALA A 177 -9.51 -7.20 -22.09
CA ALA A 177 -10.77 -6.65 -21.63
C ALA A 177 -11.27 -5.60 -22.63
N LYS A 178 -12.51 -5.76 -23.06
CA LYS A 178 -13.20 -4.73 -23.83
C LYS A 178 -13.38 -3.48 -22.96
N GLN A 179 -13.47 -2.30 -23.57
CA GLN A 179 -13.54 -1.00 -22.90
C GLN A 179 -14.61 -0.86 -21.78
N SER A 180 -15.60 -1.75 -21.75
CA SER A 180 -16.63 -1.78 -20.69
C SER A 180 -16.11 -2.09 -19.28
N GLY A 181 -14.87 -2.55 -19.13
CA GLY A 181 -14.23 -2.89 -17.86
C GLY A 181 -13.31 -1.80 -17.29
N TYR A 182 -13.15 -0.68 -17.96
CA TYR A 182 -12.28 0.38 -17.46
C TYR A 182 -12.86 1.10 -16.24
N PRO A 183 -11.98 1.56 -15.31
CA PRO A 183 -12.42 2.33 -14.17
C PRO A 183 -13.21 3.55 -14.60
N LYS A 184 -14.26 3.86 -13.86
CA LYS A 184 -15.11 5.02 -14.10
C LYS A 184 -14.52 6.25 -13.42
N CYS A 185 -14.64 7.39 -14.07
CA CYS A 185 -14.34 8.66 -13.43
C CYS A 185 -15.22 8.82 -12.17
N LEU A 186 -14.63 9.12 -11.03
CA LEU A 186 -15.36 9.27 -9.76
C LEU A 186 -16.37 10.44 -9.79
N LEU A 187 -16.10 11.45 -10.61
CA LEU A 187 -16.95 12.64 -10.70
C LEU A 187 -18.09 12.48 -11.69
N CYS A 188 -17.81 12.06 -12.93
CA CYS A 188 -18.80 11.97 -13.99
C CYS A 188 -19.34 10.56 -14.26
N LYS A 189 -18.79 9.52 -13.60
CA LYS A 189 -19.16 8.11 -13.77
C LYS A 189 -18.92 7.52 -15.16
N GLU A 190 -18.27 8.26 -16.06
CA GLU A 190 -17.92 7.76 -17.40
C GLU A 190 -16.64 6.91 -17.37
N ASN A 191 -16.49 6.01 -18.32
CA ASN A 191 -15.33 5.15 -18.44
C ASN A 191 -14.08 5.97 -18.80
N VAL A 192 -12.99 5.73 -18.08
CA VAL A 192 -11.67 6.34 -18.36
C VAL A 192 -10.87 5.36 -19.19
N GLY A 193 -10.48 5.77 -20.38
CA GLY A 193 -9.70 4.90 -21.28
C GLY A 193 -8.31 4.55 -20.74
N TYR A 194 -7.78 3.40 -21.18
CA TYR A 194 -6.44 2.96 -20.83
C TYR A 194 -5.39 3.98 -21.30
N ALA A 195 -4.39 4.24 -20.45
CA ALA A 195 -3.27 5.14 -20.71
C ALA A 195 -3.58 6.66 -20.69
N GLY A 196 -4.62 7.10 -19.97
CA GLY A 196 -4.83 8.54 -19.75
C GLY A 196 -5.11 9.36 -21.01
N ARG A 197 -5.28 8.73 -22.16
CA ARG A 197 -5.79 9.39 -23.38
C ARG A 197 -7.30 9.41 -23.30
N VAL A 198 -7.76 10.28 -22.45
CA VAL A 198 -9.19 10.54 -22.32
C VAL A 198 -9.57 11.57 -23.36
N ASN A 199 -10.29 11.14 -24.38
CA ASN A 199 -11.17 12.04 -25.13
C ASN A 199 -12.41 12.31 -24.27
N HIS A 200 -12.18 12.81 -23.05
CA HIS A 200 -13.25 13.14 -22.14
C HIS A 200 -13.65 14.62 -22.40
N PRO A 201 -14.93 14.92 -22.63
CA PRO A 201 -15.39 16.30 -22.86
C PRO A 201 -15.02 17.26 -21.71
N ALA A 202 -14.88 16.73 -20.50
CA ALA A 202 -14.54 17.49 -19.30
C ALA A 202 -13.02 17.68 -19.08
N ARG A 203 -12.16 17.41 -20.07
CA ARG A 203 -10.70 17.55 -19.96
C ARG A 203 -10.25 18.97 -19.59
N GLN A 204 -11.10 19.95 -19.79
CA GLN A 204 -10.81 21.35 -19.44
C GLN A 204 -11.07 21.68 -17.96
N ASN A 205 -11.87 20.88 -17.24
CA ASN A 205 -12.32 21.20 -15.89
C ASN A 205 -12.05 20.13 -14.83
N HIS A 206 -11.50 18.97 -15.18
CA HIS A 206 -11.23 17.89 -14.22
C HIS A 206 -9.77 17.45 -14.28
N ARG A 207 -9.01 17.69 -13.20
CA ARG A 207 -7.74 17.01 -13.01
C ARG A 207 -8.03 15.53 -12.76
N ILE A 208 -7.73 14.71 -13.75
CA ILE A 208 -7.79 13.25 -13.62
C ILE A 208 -6.51 12.86 -12.89
N ILE A 209 -6.63 12.44 -11.64
CA ILE A 209 -5.57 11.71 -10.96
C ILE A 209 -5.66 10.29 -11.52
N PRO A 210 -4.66 9.78 -12.25
CA PRO A 210 -4.68 8.40 -12.69
C PRO A 210 -4.56 7.53 -11.46
N LEU A 211 -5.66 6.89 -11.05
CA LEU A 211 -5.61 5.74 -10.17
C LEU A 211 -4.96 4.62 -11.00
N THR A 212 -3.65 4.47 -10.87
CA THR A 212 -2.96 3.28 -11.32
C THR A 212 -3.29 2.18 -10.32
N ILE A 213 -4.22 1.29 -10.71
CA ILE A 213 -4.45 0.02 -10.04
C ILE A 213 -3.29 -0.91 -10.36
#